data_edc9e6b36c205673913bae6c758889ad
#
_entry.id   edc9e6b36c205673913bae6c758889ad
#
_cell.length_a   1.000
_cell.length_b   1.000
_cell.length_c   1.000
_cell.angle_alpha   90.00
_cell.angle_beta   90.00
_cell.angle_gamma   90.00
#
_symmetry.space_group_name_H-M   'P 1'
#
loop_
_entity.id
_entity.type
_entity.pdbx_description
1 polymer ?
#
loop_
_entity_poly.entity_id
_entity_poly.type
_entity_poly.pdbx_seq_one_letter_code
_entity_poly.pdbx_strand_id
1 'polypeptide(L)'
;MDSHMRILNGCTLAVRALGVVSAAVALAFTPTRLAAQDLAIKNATIITIARGDMANGTILVRGGKITAVGTNVTIPAGVRTIDGTGKFVMPGLIDAHSHSALENGINEGSESVTPEVQVQVKNDDPVIYRALAGGVTAALLLHGSANTIGGQARVIKMRWGQSADEMLFKGAFRIVKFALGENVTQASSTAPADQRRFPMTRMGVEFTVRYWFQKAKEYDQEWKAYRDAVKTNANTIMPRRDLRLEALTDILHGDLKVHSHSYRGDEILMLIRVAEENGFKVHTFQHVLEGYKVADEIAKHGAMASTFADMWGYKAEAWDAIPFNMALMSQRGVVVSVNSDSDERIRRLYQEAGIGVRYGNMPVNEALKMVTLNPAKQLGVDKMVGTLETGKDGDIAVFSAHPFAPDAMVEYTIVDGKVLFERAEANTLRKIADKTPGGTR
;
A
#
# COMPACT_ATOMS: atom_id res chain seq x y z
N MET A 1 -55.89 -59.65 8.20
CA MET A 1 -56.06 -60.38 6.95
C MET A 1 -54.71 -60.40 6.35
N ASP A 2 -53.95 -61.35 6.68
CA ASP A 2 -53.57 -62.60 6.00
C ASP A 2 -52.54 -62.28 4.90
N SER A 3 -51.36 -62.69 5.11
CA SER A 3 -50.62 -63.98 5.10
C SER A 3 -50.02 -64.20 3.70
N HIS A 4 -48.82 -64.58 3.54
CA HIS A 4 -47.97 -65.75 3.73
C HIS A 4 -46.64 -65.47 2.95
N MET A 5 -45.45 -65.54 3.48
CA MET A 5 -44.60 -66.68 3.85
C MET A 5 -44.38 -67.76 2.76
N ARG A 6 -43.17 -67.94 2.30
CA ARG A 6 -42.25 -69.11 2.22
C ARG A 6 -41.18 -68.91 1.11
N ILE A 7 -39.92 -68.91 1.44
CA ILE A 7 -38.93 -70.03 1.58
C ILE A 7 -38.65 -70.74 0.24
N LEU A 8 -37.42 -70.75 -0.20
CA LEU A 8 -36.50 -71.88 -0.33
C LEU A 8 -35.23 -71.52 -1.13
N ASN A 9 -34.12 -71.70 -0.47
CA ASN A 9 -32.93 -72.50 -0.80
C ASN A 9 -32.18 -72.30 -2.13
N GLY A 10 -30.98 -71.82 -2.07
CA GLY A 10 -29.79 -72.63 -2.18
C GLY A 10 -29.21 -72.82 -3.58
N CYS A 11 -28.13 -72.12 -3.89
CA CYS A 11 -27.07 -72.70 -4.68
C CYS A 11 -25.75 -71.96 -4.47
N THR A 12 -24.82 -72.62 -3.83
CA THR A 12 -23.41 -72.28 -3.72
C THR A 12 -22.75 -72.43 -5.09
N LEU A 13 -22.14 -71.33 -5.59
CA LEU A 13 -21.13 -71.40 -6.63
C LEU A 13 -19.96 -70.51 -6.25
N ALA A 14 -18.85 -71.14 -6.02
CA ALA A 14 -17.56 -70.51 -5.83
C ALA A 14 -17.10 -69.87 -7.11
N VAL A 15 -16.83 -68.55 -7.09
CA VAL A 15 -16.11 -67.86 -8.13
C VAL A 15 -14.85 -67.27 -7.52
N ARG A 16 -13.73 -67.71 -8.04
CA ARG A 16 -12.37 -67.34 -7.66
C ARG A 16 -12.19 -65.83 -7.75
N ALA A 17 -11.69 -65.22 -6.69
CA ALA A 17 -11.24 -63.85 -6.61
C ALA A 17 -10.00 -63.69 -7.47
N LEU A 18 -10.06 -62.93 -8.57
CA LEU A 18 -8.91 -62.27 -9.22
C LEU A 18 -8.73 -60.92 -8.50
N GLY A 19 -7.70 -60.84 -7.69
CA GLY A 19 -7.30 -59.58 -7.08
C GLY A 19 -6.68 -58.66 -8.14
N VAL A 20 -7.42 -57.62 -8.51
CA VAL A 20 -6.83 -56.49 -9.21
C VAL A 20 -6.32 -55.51 -8.16
N VAL A 21 -5.02 -55.50 -7.95
CA VAL A 21 -4.33 -54.46 -7.15
C VAL A 21 -4.32 -53.19 -7.98
N SER A 22 -5.29 -52.32 -7.78
CA SER A 22 -5.25 -50.93 -8.27
C SER A 22 -4.29 -50.15 -7.40
N ALA A 23 -3.04 -50.03 -7.83
CA ALA A 23 -2.12 -49.06 -7.27
C ALA A 23 -2.58 -47.65 -7.66
N ALA A 24 -3.32 -47.01 -6.73
CA ALA A 24 -3.61 -45.58 -6.82
C ALA A 24 -2.30 -44.81 -6.57
N VAL A 25 -1.63 -44.40 -7.66
CA VAL A 25 -0.58 -43.40 -7.58
C VAL A 25 -1.24 -42.07 -7.24
N ALA A 26 -1.29 -41.76 -5.97
CA ALA A 26 -1.59 -40.43 -5.50
C ALA A 26 -0.43 -39.52 -5.90
N LEU A 27 -0.52 -38.88 -7.07
CA LEU A 27 0.28 -37.72 -7.40
C LEU A 27 -0.07 -36.64 -6.38
N ALA A 28 0.73 -36.56 -5.31
CA ALA A 28 0.74 -35.43 -4.42
C ALA A 28 1.16 -34.22 -5.26
N PHE A 29 0.19 -33.42 -5.73
CA PHE A 29 0.43 -32.06 -6.15
C PHE A 29 0.84 -31.28 -4.89
N THR A 30 2.09 -31.37 -4.52
CA THR A 30 2.70 -30.36 -3.68
C THR A 30 2.68 -29.08 -4.52
N PRO A 31 2.02 -28.01 -4.05
CA PRO A 31 2.18 -26.72 -4.72
C PRO A 31 3.67 -26.39 -4.63
N THR A 32 4.38 -26.53 -5.75
CA THR A 32 5.73 -26.00 -5.88
C THR A 32 5.58 -24.50 -5.68
N ARG A 33 5.81 -24.02 -4.45
CA ARG A 33 6.17 -22.61 -4.26
C ARG A 33 7.33 -22.40 -5.22
N LEU A 34 7.08 -21.65 -6.30
CA LEU A 34 8.16 -21.20 -7.17
C LEU A 34 9.19 -20.54 -6.24
N ALA A 35 10.27 -21.25 -5.97
CA ALA A 35 11.37 -20.71 -5.17
C ALA A 35 11.79 -19.40 -5.84
N ALA A 36 12.04 -18.37 -5.02
CA ALA A 36 12.57 -17.12 -5.52
C ALA A 36 13.83 -17.44 -6.34
N GLN A 37 13.81 -17.08 -7.62
CA GLN A 37 14.94 -17.34 -8.51
C GLN A 37 16.09 -16.43 -8.07
N ASP A 38 17.28 -17.02 -7.80
CA ASP A 38 18.46 -16.22 -7.53
C ASP A 38 18.74 -15.32 -8.74
N LEU A 39 18.98 -14.03 -8.51
CA LEU A 39 19.11 -13.00 -9.53
C LEU A 39 20.32 -12.11 -9.24
N ALA A 40 21.09 -11.80 -10.27
CA ALA A 40 22.12 -10.76 -10.22
C ALA A 40 21.86 -9.69 -11.27
N ILE A 41 22.15 -8.43 -10.94
CA ILE A 41 22.21 -7.31 -11.87
C ILE A 41 23.63 -6.76 -11.78
N LYS A 42 24.39 -6.79 -12.90
CA LYS A 42 25.79 -6.37 -12.92
C LYS A 42 26.03 -5.17 -13.82
N ASN A 43 27.17 -4.52 -13.66
CA ASN A 43 27.65 -3.41 -14.51
C ASN A 43 26.74 -2.18 -14.53
N ALA A 44 25.87 -1.99 -13.53
CA ALA A 44 24.90 -0.91 -13.48
C ALA A 44 25.40 0.30 -12.67
N THR A 45 24.81 1.46 -12.89
CA THR A 45 24.84 2.54 -11.91
C THR A 45 23.78 2.24 -10.84
N ILE A 46 24.22 1.93 -9.63
CA ILE A 46 23.33 1.58 -8.52
C ILE A 46 23.07 2.81 -7.66
N ILE A 47 21.82 3.26 -7.63
CA ILE A 47 21.33 4.33 -6.74
C ILE A 47 20.87 3.67 -5.44
N THR A 48 21.73 3.65 -4.42
CA THR A 48 21.43 2.89 -3.19
C THR A 48 20.40 3.56 -2.30
N ILE A 49 20.19 4.86 -2.44
CA ILE A 49 19.42 5.74 -1.55
C ILE A 49 20.09 5.94 -0.17
N ALA A 50 20.65 4.88 0.40
CA ALA A 50 21.28 4.93 1.73
C ALA A 50 22.70 5.51 1.71
N ARG A 51 23.49 5.26 0.67
CA ARG A 51 24.93 5.55 0.62
C ARG A 51 25.38 6.28 -0.64
N GLY A 52 24.46 6.82 -1.43
CA GLY A 52 24.75 7.46 -2.71
C GLY A 52 24.88 6.47 -3.87
N ASP A 53 25.34 6.97 -5.01
CA ASP A 53 25.39 6.22 -6.26
C ASP A 53 26.72 5.45 -6.40
N MET A 54 26.63 4.28 -7.04
CA MET A 54 27.76 3.39 -7.28
C MET A 54 27.84 3.03 -8.76
N ALA A 55 28.87 3.50 -9.45
CA ALA A 55 29.11 3.12 -10.83
C ALA A 55 29.64 1.68 -10.95
N ASN A 56 29.27 1.01 -12.05
CA ASN A 56 29.69 -0.39 -12.34
C ASN A 56 29.40 -1.37 -11.18
N GLY A 57 28.32 -1.13 -10.46
CA GLY A 57 27.94 -1.96 -9.33
C GLY A 57 27.22 -3.23 -9.73
N THR A 58 27.20 -4.15 -8.79
CA THR A 58 26.46 -5.42 -8.88
C THR A 58 25.58 -5.60 -7.66
N ILE A 59 24.35 -6.06 -7.87
CA ILE A 59 23.43 -6.50 -6.82
C ILE A 59 23.21 -7.99 -6.99
N LEU A 60 23.31 -8.74 -5.88
CA LEU A 60 22.96 -10.16 -5.83
C LEU A 60 21.76 -10.35 -4.92
N VAL A 61 20.70 -10.96 -5.45
CA VAL A 61 19.47 -11.33 -4.73
C VAL A 61 19.39 -12.84 -4.63
N ARG A 62 19.18 -13.38 -3.43
CA ARG A 62 19.01 -14.81 -3.18
C ARG A 62 17.87 -15.04 -2.20
N GLY A 63 17.01 -16.01 -2.50
CA GLY A 63 15.85 -16.29 -1.66
C GLY A 63 14.94 -15.08 -1.45
N GLY A 64 14.87 -14.16 -2.44
CA GLY A 64 14.07 -12.95 -2.37
C GLY A 64 14.72 -11.78 -1.61
N LYS A 65 15.94 -11.95 -1.06
CA LYS A 65 16.65 -10.91 -0.29
C LYS A 65 17.92 -10.47 -1.01
N ILE A 66 18.26 -9.20 -0.87
CA ILE A 66 19.56 -8.66 -1.29
C ILE A 66 20.64 -9.26 -0.39
N THR A 67 21.55 -10.01 -0.96
CA THR A 67 22.66 -10.65 -0.22
C THR A 67 23.97 -9.92 -0.40
N ALA A 68 24.15 -9.18 -1.48
CA ALA A 68 25.32 -8.34 -1.70
C ALA A 68 25.00 -7.15 -2.62
N VAL A 69 25.64 -6.01 -2.34
CA VAL A 69 25.66 -4.80 -3.18
C VAL A 69 27.05 -4.22 -3.15
N GLY A 70 27.69 -4.08 -4.31
CA GLY A 70 29.06 -3.58 -4.39
C GLY A 70 29.62 -3.62 -5.81
N THR A 71 30.85 -3.12 -6.00
CA THR A 71 31.57 -3.18 -7.28
C THR A 71 32.27 -4.53 -7.50
N ASN A 72 32.59 -5.25 -6.44
CA ASN A 72 33.34 -6.52 -6.46
C ASN A 72 32.51 -7.69 -5.92
N VAL A 73 31.25 -7.82 -6.39
CA VAL A 73 30.35 -8.89 -5.99
C VAL A 73 30.58 -10.12 -6.88
N THR A 74 30.92 -11.25 -6.26
CA THR A 74 31.04 -12.53 -6.98
C THR A 74 29.62 -13.09 -7.23
N ILE A 75 29.31 -13.35 -8.50
CA ILE A 75 28.04 -13.97 -8.90
C ILE A 75 28.25 -15.48 -8.97
N PRO A 76 27.51 -16.28 -8.18
CA PRO A 76 27.62 -17.74 -8.24
C PRO A 76 27.20 -18.30 -9.62
N ALA A 77 27.74 -19.44 -10.01
CA ALA A 77 27.34 -20.12 -11.24
C ALA A 77 25.86 -20.50 -11.21
N GLY A 78 25.17 -20.38 -12.36
CA GLY A 78 23.73 -20.71 -12.49
C GLY A 78 22.75 -19.61 -12.04
N VAL A 79 23.22 -18.50 -11.49
CA VAL A 79 22.37 -17.36 -11.14
C VAL A 79 21.93 -16.62 -12.41
N ARG A 80 20.62 -16.37 -12.57
CA ARG A 80 20.11 -15.51 -13.65
C ARG A 80 20.78 -14.15 -13.54
N THR A 81 21.38 -13.67 -14.62
CA THR A 81 22.10 -12.40 -14.62
C THR A 81 21.52 -11.44 -15.64
N ILE A 82 21.20 -10.23 -15.20
CA ILE A 82 20.81 -9.09 -16.03
C ILE A 82 22.05 -8.21 -16.22
N ASP A 83 22.40 -7.90 -17.47
CA ASP A 83 23.42 -6.90 -17.76
C ASP A 83 22.81 -5.49 -17.66
N GLY A 84 23.31 -4.75 -16.71
CA GLY A 84 22.92 -3.38 -16.40
C GLY A 84 23.81 -2.30 -17.02
N THR A 85 24.68 -2.66 -18.00
CA THR A 85 25.54 -1.68 -18.67
C THR A 85 24.72 -0.52 -19.22
N GLY A 86 25.05 0.72 -18.82
CA GLY A 86 24.33 1.92 -19.17
C GLY A 86 22.99 2.14 -18.47
N LYS A 87 22.58 1.22 -17.59
CA LYS A 87 21.31 1.27 -16.85
C LYS A 87 21.50 1.78 -15.42
N PHE A 88 20.40 2.28 -14.86
CA PHE A 88 20.30 2.74 -13.47
C PHE A 88 19.43 1.78 -12.68
N VAL A 89 19.90 1.37 -11.52
CA VAL A 89 19.22 0.43 -10.62
C VAL A 89 18.96 1.11 -9.30
N MET A 90 17.72 1.11 -8.86
CA MET A 90 17.30 1.72 -7.60
C MET A 90 16.31 0.83 -6.86
N PRO A 91 16.00 1.11 -5.56
CA PRO A 91 14.92 0.43 -4.89
C PRO A 91 13.62 0.53 -5.68
N GLY A 92 12.80 -0.49 -5.62
CA GLY A 92 11.45 -0.43 -6.15
C GLY A 92 10.67 0.75 -5.57
N LEU A 93 9.86 1.40 -6.40
CA LEU A 93 9.07 2.55 -6.00
C LEU A 93 7.91 2.11 -5.11
N ILE A 94 7.52 2.99 -4.19
CA ILE A 94 6.43 2.76 -3.25
C ILE A 94 5.43 3.91 -3.35
N ASP A 95 4.18 3.58 -3.62
CA ASP A 95 3.09 4.55 -3.63
C ASP A 95 2.40 4.61 -2.26
N ALA A 96 2.52 5.72 -1.56
CA ALA A 96 1.94 5.89 -0.23
C ALA A 96 0.44 6.21 -0.23
N HIS A 97 -0.21 6.30 -1.41
CA HIS A 97 -1.64 6.50 -1.55
C HIS A 97 -2.13 6.08 -2.94
N SER A 98 -2.83 4.96 -3.00
CA SER A 98 -3.40 4.45 -4.24
C SER A 98 -4.83 3.97 -4.04
N HIS A 99 -5.64 4.14 -5.08
CA HIS A 99 -6.97 3.53 -5.21
C HIS A 99 -6.96 2.35 -6.19
N SER A 100 -5.81 2.02 -6.77
CA SER A 100 -5.61 0.88 -7.67
C SER A 100 -5.79 -0.44 -6.93
N ALA A 101 -6.17 -1.49 -7.66
CA ALA A 101 -6.33 -2.83 -7.10
C ALA A 101 -7.33 -2.92 -5.93
N LEU A 102 -8.38 -2.11 -5.98
CA LEU A 102 -9.50 -2.14 -5.05
C LEU A 102 -10.79 -2.57 -5.74
N GLU A 103 -11.66 -3.24 -5.01
CA GLU A 103 -13.03 -3.46 -5.47
C GLU A 103 -13.79 -2.13 -5.56
N ASN A 104 -14.75 -2.05 -6.47
CA ASN A 104 -15.59 -0.86 -6.66
C ASN A 104 -16.43 -0.54 -5.42
N GLY A 105 -16.86 0.73 -5.29
CA GLY A 105 -17.68 1.16 -4.17
C GLY A 105 -16.89 1.33 -2.88
N ILE A 106 -15.71 1.91 -2.97
CA ILE A 106 -14.73 2.05 -1.90
C ILE A 106 -15.08 3.06 -0.79
N ASN A 107 -16.24 3.70 -0.84
CA ASN A 107 -16.71 4.59 0.23
C ASN A 107 -18.04 4.09 0.77
N GLU A 108 -18.16 4.04 2.10
CA GLU A 108 -19.44 3.83 2.76
C GLU A 108 -20.28 5.11 2.65
N GLY A 109 -21.36 5.05 1.84
CA GLY A 109 -22.15 6.22 1.48
C GLY A 109 -23.05 6.74 2.60
N SER A 110 -23.61 5.86 3.42
CA SER A 110 -24.60 6.17 4.45
C SER A 110 -24.01 6.67 5.76
N GLU A 111 -22.77 6.26 6.10
CA GLU A 111 -22.11 6.60 7.35
C GLU A 111 -20.78 7.32 7.12
N SER A 112 -20.43 8.25 8.02
CA SER A 112 -19.19 9.02 7.96
C SER A 112 -18.07 8.45 8.83
N VAL A 113 -18.40 7.47 9.68
CA VAL A 113 -17.47 6.87 10.64
C VAL A 113 -17.55 5.35 10.55
N THR A 114 -16.54 4.73 9.96
CA THR A 114 -16.52 3.30 9.63
C THR A 114 -15.11 2.69 9.79
N PRO A 115 -14.39 2.94 10.92
CA PRO A 115 -13.01 2.47 11.09
C PRO A 115 -12.88 0.94 11.19
N GLU A 116 -13.98 0.24 11.41
CA GLU A 116 -14.07 -1.23 11.43
C GLU A 116 -14.07 -1.87 10.05
N VAL A 117 -14.43 -1.12 9.00
CA VAL A 117 -14.45 -1.60 7.61
C VAL A 117 -13.03 -1.66 7.06
N GLN A 118 -12.75 -2.65 6.21
CA GLN A 118 -11.44 -2.83 5.62
C GLN A 118 -11.53 -2.99 4.10
N VAL A 119 -10.60 -2.33 3.37
CA VAL A 119 -10.55 -2.44 1.91
C VAL A 119 -10.25 -3.87 1.46
N GLN A 120 -10.85 -4.27 0.34
CA GLN A 120 -10.63 -5.56 -0.31
C GLN A 120 -9.66 -5.38 -1.49
N VAL A 121 -8.71 -6.30 -1.61
CA VAL A 121 -7.71 -6.28 -2.68
C VAL A 121 -8.26 -7.00 -3.90
N LYS A 122 -8.29 -6.30 -5.04
CA LYS A 122 -8.59 -6.86 -6.35
C LYS A 122 -7.29 -7.27 -7.04
N ASN A 123 -6.91 -8.53 -6.86
CA ASN A 123 -5.62 -9.04 -7.30
C ASN A 123 -5.47 -9.25 -8.81
N ASP A 124 -6.56 -9.21 -9.57
CA ASP A 124 -6.60 -9.31 -11.03
C ASP A 124 -6.71 -7.94 -11.74
N ASP A 125 -6.59 -6.83 -10.99
CA ASP A 125 -6.65 -5.50 -11.57
C ASP A 125 -5.45 -5.24 -12.50
N PRO A 126 -5.66 -4.95 -13.80
CA PRO A 126 -4.58 -4.66 -14.75
C PRO A 126 -3.68 -3.49 -14.34
N VAL A 127 -4.16 -2.61 -13.47
CA VAL A 127 -3.38 -1.48 -12.96
C VAL A 127 -2.15 -1.94 -12.16
N ILE A 128 -2.21 -3.12 -11.52
CA ILE A 128 -1.05 -3.73 -10.86
C ILE A 128 0.10 -3.92 -11.85
N TYR A 129 -0.19 -4.47 -13.03
CA TYR A 129 0.83 -4.66 -14.07
C TYR A 129 1.33 -3.34 -14.65
N ARG A 130 0.44 -2.33 -14.78
CA ARG A 130 0.83 -0.96 -15.18
C ARG A 130 1.73 -0.31 -14.15
N ALA A 131 1.46 -0.50 -12.85
CA ALA A 131 2.31 -0.02 -11.77
C ALA A 131 3.72 -0.65 -11.82
N LEU A 132 3.80 -1.96 -12.07
CA LEU A 132 5.07 -2.66 -12.31
C LEU A 132 5.80 -2.07 -13.52
N ALA A 133 5.11 -1.73 -14.61
CA ALA A 133 5.72 -1.08 -15.78
C ALA A 133 6.27 0.32 -15.47
N GLY A 134 5.89 0.92 -14.34
CA GLY A 134 6.41 2.16 -13.77
C GLY A 134 7.45 1.96 -12.66
N GLY A 135 7.87 0.73 -12.37
CA GLY A 135 8.86 0.43 -11.33
C GLY A 135 8.30 0.35 -9.92
N VAL A 136 6.97 0.41 -9.74
CA VAL A 136 6.33 0.34 -8.42
C VAL A 136 6.29 -1.10 -7.93
N THR A 137 6.77 -1.34 -6.73
CA THR A 137 6.85 -2.67 -6.10
C THR A 137 5.91 -2.83 -4.91
N ALA A 138 5.48 -1.73 -4.31
CA ALA A 138 4.52 -1.74 -3.20
C ALA A 138 3.61 -0.51 -3.23
N ALA A 139 2.41 -0.63 -2.65
CA ALA A 139 1.48 0.49 -2.49
C ALA A 139 0.63 0.36 -1.24
N LEU A 140 0.17 1.52 -0.74
CA LEU A 140 -0.89 1.63 0.24
C LEU A 140 -2.23 1.78 -0.49
N LEU A 141 -3.11 0.81 -0.31
CA LEU A 141 -4.45 0.79 -0.87
C LEU A 141 -5.43 1.42 0.13
N LEU A 142 -6.05 2.51 -0.27
CA LEU A 142 -6.97 3.30 0.53
C LEU A 142 -8.32 3.43 -0.19
N HIS A 143 -9.40 3.39 0.58
CA HIS A 143 -10.71 3.79 0.05
C HIS A 143 -10.75 5.30 -0.27
N GLY A 144 -11.80 5.77 -0.92
CA GLY A 144 -12.01 7.19 -1.23
C GLY A 144 -12.10 8.08 0.02
N SER A 145 -12.19 9.40 -0.18
CA SER A 145 -12.07 10.39 0.91
C SER A 145 -13.42 10.91 1.41
N ALA A 146 -14.50 10.14 1.28
CA ALA A 146 -15.84 10.62 1.65
C ALA A 146 -16.16 10.55 3.15
N ASN A 147 -15.43 9.76 3.93
CA ASN A 147 -15.71 9.50 5.34
C ASN A 147 -14.77 10.29 6.26
N THR A 148 -15.30 10.96 7.28
CA THR A 148 -14.49 11.69 8.27
C THR A 148 -13.50 10.76 8.96
N ILE A 149 -14.00 9.60 9.43
CA ILE A 149 -13.20 8.48 9.95
C ILE A 149 -13.59 7.28 9.11
N GLY A 150 -12.79 6.98 8.11
CA GLY A 150 -13.10 5.89 7.20
C GLY A 150 -12.48 4.56 7.61
N GLY A 151 -12.41 3.62 6.68
CA GLY A 151 -11.98 2.26 6.92
C GLY A 151 -10.46 2.06 6.95
N GLN A 152 -10.08 0.83 7.24
CA GLN A 152 -8.70 0.40 7.30
C GLN A 152 -8.17 0.08 5.90
N ALA A 153 -6.95 0.54 5.66
CA ALA A 153 -6.19 0.34 4.43
C ALA A 153 -5.47 -1.03 4.40
N ARG A 154 -4.92 -1.36 3.24
CA ARG A 154 -4.01 -2.49 3.05
C ARG A 154 -2.72 -2.04 2.38
N VAL A 155 -1.59 -2.50 2.88
CA VAL A 155 -0.31 -2.36 2.18
C VAL A 155 -0.07 -3.65 1.41
N ILE A 156 0.22 -3.52 0.11
CA ILE A 156 0.50 -4.65 -0.76
C ILE A 156 1.88 -4.53 -1.40
N LYS A 157 2.46 -5.67 -1.79
CA LYS A 157 3.48 -5.76 -2.82
C LYS A 157 2.83 -6.08 -4.16
N MET A 158 3.34 -5.52 -5.24
CA MET A 158 2.82 -5.69 -6.60
C MET A 158 3.12 -7.09 -7.16
N ARG A 159 2.71 -8.13 -6.43
CA ARG A 159 2.91 -9.56 -6.76
C ARG A 159 1.90 -10.03 -7.80
N TRP A 160 1.99 -9.50 -9.00
CA TRP A 160 1.10 -9.84 -10.11
C TRP A 160 0.95 -11.35 -10.29
N GLY A 161 -0.30 -11.82 -10.43
CA GLY A 161 -0.63 -13.23 -10.57
C GLY A 161 -0.71 -14.03 -9.26
N GLN A 162 -0.57 -13.37 -8.11
CA GLN A 162 -0.78 -13.99 -6.80
C GLN A 162 -2.19 -13.72 -6.28
N SER A 163 -2.63 -14.47 -5.27
CA SER A 163 -3.88 -14.20 -4.56
C SER A 163 -3.82 -12.89 -3.77
N ALA A 164 -4.99 -12.35 -3.41
CA ALA A 164 -5.09 -11.12 -2.61
C ALA A 164 -4.30 -11.22 -1.29
N ASP A 165 -4.38 -12.36 -0.60
CA ASP A 165 -3.66 -12.58 0.66
C ASP A 165 -2.14 -12.67 0.48
N GLU A 166 -1.68 -13.25 -0.63
CA GLU A 166 -0.24 -13.34 -0.96
C GLU A 166 0.32 -11.98 -1.37
N MET A 167 -0.52 -11.05 -1.85
CA MET A 167 -0.11 -9.69 -2.15
C MET A 167 0.11 -8.84 -0.90
N LEU A 168 -0.51 -9.17 0.25
CA LEU A 168 -0.36 -8.38 1.47
C LEU A 168 1.11 -8.25 1.89
N PHE A 169 1.53 -7.03 2.21
CA PHE A 169 2.87 -6.76 2.71
C PHE A 169 2.92 -7.05 4.22
N LYS A 170 3.35 -8.25 4.58
CA LYS A 170 3.45 -8.69 5.97
C LYS A 170 4.43 -7.80 6.76
N GLY A 171 4.01 -7.37 7.95
CA GLY A 171 4.81 -6.51 8.82
C GLY A 171 4.64 -5.01 8.58
N ALA A 172 3.85 -4.61 7.57
CA ALA A 172 3.43 -3.22 7.42
C ALA A 172 2.50 -2.78 8.56
N PHE A 173 2.44 -1.47 8.81
CA PHE A 173 1.52 -0.91 9.79
C PHE A 173 0.07 -1.21 9.42
N ARG A 174 -0.78 -1.35 10.43
CA ARG A 174 -2.23 -1.19 10.30
C ARG A 174 -2.53 0.29 10.15
N ILE A 175 -3.28 0.66 9.13
CA ILE A 175 -3.55 2.06 8.77
C ILE A 175 -5.04 2.25 8.59
N VAL A 176 -5.56 3.37 9.09
CA VAL A 176 -6.94 3.83 8.90
C VAL A 176 -6.92 5.16 8.17
N LYS A 177 -7.86 5.36 7.26
CA LYS A 177 -8.00 6.61 6.53
C LYS A 177 -9.01 7.54 7.18
N PHE A 178 -8.55 8.74 7.55
CA PHE A 178 -9.38 9.89 7.86
C PHE A 178 -9.48 10.79 6.63
N ALA A 179 -10.47 11.65 6.61
CA ALA A 179 -10.57 12.68 5.59
C ALA A 179 -11.12 13.99 6.14
N LEU A 180 -10.65 15.08 5.55
CA LEU A 180 -11.04 16.46 5.79
C LEU A 180 -11.56 17.06 4.47
N GLY A 181 -12.03 18.29 4.52
CA GLY A 181 -12.32 19.08 3.34
C GLY A 181 -13.68 18.84 2.69
N GLU A 182 -13.78 19.28 1.45
CA GLU A 182 -15.04 19.30 0.71
C GLU A 182 -15.56 17.91 0.33
N ASN A 183 -14.68 16.91 0.22
CA ASN A 183 -15.10 15.55 -0.09
C ASN A 183 -15.96 14.96 1.04
N VAL A 184 -15.56 15.18 2.29
CA VAL A 184 -16.30 14.71 3.48
C VAL A 184 -17.61 15.45 3.66
N THR A 185 -17.59 16.77 3.44
CA THR A 185 -18.77 17.63 3.59
C THR A 185 -19.73 17.51 2.40
N GLN A 186 -19.34 16.74 1.36
CA GLN A 186 -20.11 16.60 0.12
C GLN A 186 -20.47 17.96 -0.52
N ALA A 187 -19.51 18.90 -0.48
CA ALA A 187 -19.71 20.26 -0.97
C ALA A 187 -20.11 20.33 -2.45
N SER A 188 -19.62 19.37 -3.25
CA SER A 188 -19.97 19.22 -4.67
C SER A 188 -21.24 18.40 -4.93
N SER A 189 -21.91 17.89 -3.90
CA SER A 189 -23.13 17.08 -4.07
C SER A 189 -24.29 17.93 -4.58
N THR A 190 -25.00 17.44 -5.59
CA THR A 190 -26.25 18.02 -6.09
C THR A 190 -27.48 17.57 -5.30
N ALA A 191 -27.33 16.62 -4.38
CA ALA A 191 -28.44 16.16 -3.53
C ALA A 191 -28.95 17.29 -2.62
N PRO A 192 -30.25 17.38 -2.35
CA PRO A 192 -30.82 18.31 -1.37
C PRO A 192 -30.14 18.16 0.00
N ALA A 193 -30.09 19.25 0.78
CA ALA A 193 -29.37 19.26 2.06
C ALA A 193 -29.92 18.24 3.07
N ASP A 194 -31.22 18.02 3.07
CA ASP A 194 -31.93 17.05 3.91
C ASP A 194 -31.69 15.59 3.54
N GLN A 195 -31.10 15.35 2.36
CA GLN A 195 -30.70 14.02 1.88
C GLN A 195 -29.19 13.76 2.02
N ARG A 196 -28.43 14.74 2.52
CA ARG A 196 -26.99 14.58 2.76
C ARG A 196 -26.75 14.08 4.17
N ARG A 197 -25.80 13.18 4.31
CA ARG A 197 -25.39 12.72 5.64
C ARG A 197 -24.56 13.79 6.38
N PHE A 198 -24.57 13.74 7.70
CA PHE A 198 -23.65 14.48 8.54
C PHE A 198 -22.21 13.90 8.45
N PRO A 199 -21.12 14.74 8.47
CA PRO A 199 -21.12 16.21 8.53
C PRO A 199 -21.25 16.87 7.16
N MET A 200 -21.89 18.07 7.12
CA MET A 200 -21.98 18.89 5.92
C MET A 200 -21.09 20.15 5.97
N THR A 201 -20.38 20.34 7.05
CA THR A 201 -19.52 21.51 7.28
C THR A 201 -18.19 21.10 7.90
N ARG A 202 -17.15 21.94 7.75
CA ARG A 202 -15.85 21.73 8.41
C ARG A 202 -15.99 21.70 9.93
N MET A 203 -16.88 22.48 10.52
CA MET A 203 -17.22 22.43 11.95
C MET A 203 -17.80 21.08 12.36
N GLY A 204 -18.66 20.49 11.52
CA GLY A 204 -19.20 19.15 11.72
C GLY A 204 -18.13 18.06 11.64
N VAL A 205 -17.12 18.24 10.78
CA VAL A 205 -15.96 17.32 10.70
C VAL A 205 -15.19 17.33 12.02
N GLU A 206 -14.84 18.51 12.55
CA GLU A 206 -14.18 18.63 13.86
C GLU A 206 -15.01 17.98 14.99
N PHE A 207 -16.30 18.30 15.04
CA PHE A 207 -17.21 17.70 16.02
C PHE A 207 -17.24 16.18 15.92
N THR A 208 -17.32 15.63 14.69
CA THR A 208 -17.35 14.16 14.47
C THR A 208 -16.13 13.49 15.08
N VAL A 209 -14.92 14.01 14.81
CA VAL A 209 -13.69 13.44 15.37
C VAL A 209 -13.71 13.50 16.90
N ARG A 210 -14.04 14.67 17.49
CA ARG A 210 -14.11 14.85 18.95
C ARG A 210 -15.10 13.88 19.59
N TYR A 211 -16.31 13.80 19.06
CA TYR A 211 -17.39 12.96 19.59
C TYR A 211 -16.99 11.48 19.63
N TRP A 212 -16.46 10.96 18.52
CA TRP A 212 -16.12 9.55 18.44
C TRP A 212 -14.90 9.18 19.27
N PHE A 213 -13.91 10.07 19.40
CA PHE A 213 -12.79 9.82 20.31
C PHE A 213 -13.17 9.94 21.78
N GLN A 214 -14.14 10.80 22.13
CA GLN A 214 -14.72 10.78 23.47
C GLN A 214 -15.39 9.42 23.75
N LYS A 215 -16.18 8.89 22.83
CA LYS A 215 -16.79 7.57 22.95
C LYS A 215 -15.75 6.43 23.05
N ALA A 216 -14.69 6.51 22.27
CA ALA A 216 -13.61 5.53 22.33
C ALA A 216 -12.88 5.52 23.70
N LYS A 217 -12.66 6.69 24.30
CA LYS A 217 -12.09 6.80 25.66
C LYS A 217 -13.00 6.21 26.72
N GLU A 218 -14.31 6.48 26.63
CA GLU A 218 -15.31 5.90 27.54
C GLU A 218 -15.30 4.38 27.44
N TYR A 219 -15.30 3.85 26.22
CA TYR A 219 -15.23 2.42 25.92
C TYR A 219 -13.95 1.77 26.47
N ASP A 220 -12.78 2.38 26.23
CA ASP A 220 -11.51 1.86 26.75
C ASP A 220 -11.47 1.83 28.27
N GLN A 221 -12.01 2.87 28.94
CA GLN A 221 -12.13 2.92 30.40
C GLN A 221 -13.04 1.80 30.94
N GLU A 222 -14.18 1.57 30.29
CA GLU A 222 -15.12 0.50 30.66
C GLU A 222 -14.46 -0.88 30.55
N TRP A 223 -13.75 -1.15 29.45
CA TRP A 223 -13.00 -2.40 29.27
C TRP A 223 -11.84 -2.55 30.25
N LYS A 224 -11.15 -1.44 30.58
CA LYS A 224 -10.10 -1.44 31.60
C LYS A 224 -10.68 -1.80 32.97
N ALA A 225 -11.78 -1.16 33.37
CA ALA A 225 -12.45 -1.45 34.63
C ALA A 225 -12.90 -2.92 34.72
N TYR A 226 -13.47 -3.46 33.63
CA TYR A 226 -13.80 -4.88 33.55
C TYR A 226 -12.57 -5.79 33.74
N ARG A 227 -11.49 -5.53 33.00
CA ARG A 227 -10.24 -6.33 33.11
C ARG A 227 -9.65 -6.32 34.53
N ASP A 228 -9.83 -5.23 35.26
CA ASP A 228 -9.38 -5.15 36.66
C ASP A 228 -10.35 -5.84 37.61
N ALA A 229 -11.65 -5.65 37.46
CA ALA A 229 -12.67 -6.25 38.34
C ALA A 229 -12.73 -7.77 38.20
N VAL A 230 -12.60 -8.31 36.99
CA VAL A 230 -12.70 -9.80 36.76
C VAL A 230 -11.56 -10.56 37.44
N LYS A 231 -10.43 -9.90 37.76
CA LYS A 231 -9.33 -10.53 38.53
C LYS A 231 -9.72 -10.91 39.93
N THR A 232 -10.70 -10.21 40.54
CA THR A 232 -11.17 -10.44 41.90
C THR A 232 -12.57 -11.02 41.96
N ASN A 233 -13.39 -10.79 40.92
CA ASN A 233 -14.75 -11.34 40.84
C ASN A 233 -15.02 -11.90 39.44
N ALA A 234 -14.95 -13.22 39.32
CA ALA A 234 -15.19 -13.92 38.06
C ALA A 234 -16.62 -13.75 37.49
N ASN A 235 -17.57 -13.29 38.30
CA ASN A 235 -18.95 -13.02 37.88
C ASN A 235 -19.14 -11.57 37.35
N THR A 236 -18.07 -10.80 37.18
CA THR A 236 -18.13 -9.46 36.59
C THR A 236 -18.72 -9.51 35.18
N ILE A 237 -19.73 -8.70 34.93
CA ILE A 237 -20.39 -8.65 33.61
C ILE A 237 -19.43 -8.02 32.62
N MET A 238 -19.18 -8.74 31.52
CA MET A 238 -18.35 -8.26 30.43
C MET A 238 -19.06 -7.14 29.66
N PRO A 239 -18.36 -6.03 29.33
CA PRO A 239 -18.91 -4.98 28.48
C PRO A 239 -19.29 -5.53 27.09
N ARG A 240 -20.28 -4.89 26.45
CA ARG A 240 -20.64 -5.23 25.07
C ARG A 240 -19.53 -4.82 24.11
N ARG A 241 -19.16 -5.73 23.22
CA ARG A 241 -18.21 -5.40 22.14
C ARG A 241 -18.84 -4.47 21.10
N ASP A 242 -18.05 -3.48 20.69
CA ASP A 242 -18.35 -2.56 19.59
C ASP A 242 -17.10 -2.47 18.70
N LEU A 243 -17.17 -3.03 17.48
CA LEU A 243 -16.04 -3.12 16.56
C LEU A 243 -15.54 -1.75 16.11
N ARG A 244 -16.43 -0.76 16.03
CA ARG A 244 -16.08 0.62 15.68
C ARG A 244 -15.26 1.27 16.80
N LEU A 245 -15.71 1.14 18.03
CA LEU A 245 -14.99 1.66 19.20
C LEU A 245 -13.68 0.90 19.45
N GLU A 246 -13.63 -0.41 19.19
CA GLU A 246 -12.37 -1.18 19.23
C GLU A 246 -11.34 -0.61 18.26
N ALA A 247 -11.73 -0.33 17.00
CA ALA A 247 -10.81 0.26 16.03
C ALA A 247 -10.33 1.66 16.43
N LEU A 248 -11.22 2.48 17.02
CA LEU A 248 -10.85 3.80 17.55
C LEU A 248 -9.93 3.70 18.79
N THR A 249 -10.14 2.69 19.63
CA THR A 249 -9.24 2.40 20.77
C THR A 249 -7.85 1.97 20.30
N ASP A 250 -7.76 1.16 19.24
CA ASP A 250 -6.47 0.82 18.60
C ASP A 250 -5.71 2.09 18.13
N ILE A 251 -6.43 3.13 17.68
CA ILE A 251 -5.80 4.42 17.34
C ILE A 251 -5.27 5.10 18.60
N LEU A 252 -6.04 5.14 19.71
CA LEU A 252 -5.59 5.71 20.98
C LEU A 252 -4.34 5.01 21.53
N HIS A 253 -4.25 3.71 21.36
CA HIS A 253 -3.09 2.92 21.79
C HIS A 253 -1.92 2.98 20.78
N GLY A 254 -2.13 3.55 19.61
CA GLY A 254 -1.13 3.66 18.56
C GLY A 254 -0.88 2.39 17.75
N ASP A 255 -1.76 1.39 17.86
CA ASP A 255 -1.70 0.14 17.09
C ASP A 255 -2.25 0.30 15.67
N LEU A 256 -3.13 1.29 15.47
CA LEU A 256 -3.72 1.66 14.19
C LEU A 256 -3.31 3.09 13.83
N LYS A 257 -2.55 3.26 12.74
CA LYS A 257 -1.96 4.54 12.32
C LYS A 257 -2.95 5.35 11.49
N VAL A 258 -3.10 6.63 11.80
CA VAL A 258 -4.00 7.54 11.09
C VAL A 258 -3.31 8.15 9.88
N HIS A 259 -3.84 7.91 8.68
CA HIS A 259 -3.52 8.64 7.45
C HIS A 259 -4.71 9.53 7.07
N SER A 260 -4.52 10.84 6.99
CA SER A 260 -5.61 11.79 6.79
C SER A 260 -5.52 12.52 5.45
N HIS A 261 -6.52 12.31 4.57
CA HIS A 261 -6.74 13.18 3.43
C HIS A 261 -6.93 14.62 3.89
N SER A 262 -6.17 15.56 3.34
CA SER A 262 -6.17 16.96 3.73
C SER A 262 -5.56 17.84 2.64
N TYR A 263 -6.08 19.04 2.46
CA TYR A 263 -5.52 20.03 1.53
C TYR A 263 -5.12 21.32 2.25
N ARG A 264 -6.02 21.88 3.04
CA ARG A 264 -5.91 23.21 3.64
C ARG A 264 -5.12 23.20 4.93
N GLY A 265 -4.31 24.24 5.13
CA GLY A 265 -3.48 24.40 6.33
C GLY A 265 -4.31 24.54 7.61
N ASP A 266 -5.43 25.28 7.57
CA ASP A 266 -6.34 25.46 8.73
C ASP A 266 -6.97 24.13 9.21
N GLU A 267 -7.34 23.24 8.27
CA GLU A 267 -7.90 21.93 8.59
C GLU A 267 -6.83 20.98 9.13
N ILE A 268 -5.60 21.04 8.59
CA ILE A 268 -4.44 20.29 9.12
C ILE A 268 -4.18 20.70 10.58
N LEU A 269 -4.14 22.01 10.87
CA LEU A 269 -3.93 22.52 12.23
C LEU A 269 -5.09 22.12 13.16
N MET A 270 -6.33 22.15 12.67
CA MET A 270 -7.48 21.67 13.43
C MET A 270 -7.32 20.21 13.82
N LEU A 271 -6.97 19.34 12.88
CA LEU A 271 -6.83 17.91 13.18
C LEU A 271 -5.65 17.63 14.11
N ILE A 272 -4.52 18.33 13.96
CA ILE A 272 -3.39 18.24 14.90
C ILE A 272 -3.87 18.58 16.33
N ARG A 273 -4.54 19.71 16.51
CA ARG A 273 -5.09 20.13 17.82
C ARG A 273 -6.04 19.08 18.40
N VAL A 274 -6.98 18.60 17.61
CA VAL A 274 -7.96 17.59 18.06
C VAL A 274 -7.26 16.28 18.42
N ALA A 275 -6.26 15.87 17.65
CA ALA A 275 -5.49 14.65 17.91
C ALA A 275 -4.73 14.75 19.25
N GLU A 276 -4.03 15.86 19.48
CA GLU A 276 -3.26 16.11 20.71
C GLU A 276 -4.16 16.18 21.95
N GLU A 277 -5.31 16.89 21.88
CA GLU A 277 -6.30 16.95 22.94
C GLU A 277 -6.93 15.58 23.26
N ASN A 278 -7.01 14.69 22.28
CA ASN A 278 -7.61 13.39 22.44
C ASN A 278 -6.58 12.27 22.72
N GLY A 279 -5.29 12.57 22.66
CA GLY A 279 -4.23 11.63 23.01
C GLY A 279 -3.86 10.64 21.91
N PHE A 280 -4.19 10.96 20.64
CA PHE A 280 -3.72 10.19 19.48
C PHE A 280 -2.82 11.05 18.57
N LYS A 281 -2.18 10.41 17.58
CA LYS A 281 -1.34 11.10 16.60
C LYS A 281 -1.81 10.83 15.18
N VAL A 282 -1.81 11.87 14.35
CA VAL A 282 -1.86 11.71 12.91
C VAL A 282 -0.48 11.22 12.46
N HIS A 283 -0.44 10.08 11.82
CA HIS A 283 0.83 9.49 11.36
C HIS A 283 1.30 10.10 10.05
N THR A 284 0.39 10.27 9.09
CA THR A 284 0.69 10.86 7.79
C THR A 284 -0.50 11.68 7.28
N PHE A 285 -0.23 12.93 6.92
CA PHE A 285 -1.18 13.73 6.15
C PHE A 285 -1.04 13.38 4.67
N GLN A 286 -2.16 13.15 3.99
CA GLN A 286 -2.21 12.81 2.59
C GLN A 286 -2.60 14.04 1.76
N HIS A 287 -1.98 14.20 0.60
CA HIS A 287 -2.12 15.31 -0.35
C HIS A 287 -1.50 16.63 0.13
N VAL A 288 -1.86 17.12 1.28
CA VAL A 288 -1.17 18.20 2.04
C VAL A 288 -0.79 19.39 1.15
N LEU A 289 -1.72 19.86 0.29
CA LEU A 289 -1.39 20.86 -0.74
C LEU A 289 -0.94 22.21 -0.18
N GLU A 290 -1.44 22.57 1.02
CA GLU A 290 -1.00 23.74 1.76
C GLU A 290 -0.02 23.42 2.91
N GLY A 291 0.62 22.26 2.85
CA GLY A 291 1.55 21.82 3.91
C GLY A 291 2.71 22.78 4.13
N TYR A 292 3.14 23.47 3.08
CA TYR A 292 4.19 24.50 3.19
C TYR A 292 3.85 25.64 4.14
N LYS A 293 2.55 25.95 4.34
CA LYS A 293 2.08 26.98 5.27
C LYS A 293 2.18 26.56 6.74
N VAL A 294 2.15 25.25 7.02
CA VAL A 294 2.04 24.67 8.37
C VAL A 294 3.08 23.57 8.60
N ALA A 295 4.19 23.64 7.87
CA ALA A 295 5.22 22.61 7.91
C ALA A 295 5.88 22.45 9.29
N ASP A 296 6.06 23.55 10.02
CA ASP A 296 6.64 23.56 11.37
C ASP A 296 5.73 22.83 12.36
N GLU A 297 4.40 23.02 12.25
CA GLU A 297 3.42 22.35 13.11
C GLU A 297 3.32 20.87 12.78
N ILE A 298 3.35 20.49 11.50
CA ILE A 298 3.37 19.09 11.07
C ILE A 298 4.62 18.41 11.64
N ALA A 299 5.80 19.04 11.50
CA ALA A 299 7.05 18.52 12.02
C ALA A 299 7.04 18.40 13.56
N LYS A 300 6.53 19.42 14.27
CA LYS A 300 6.40 19.44 15.73
C LYS A 300 5.46 18.34 16.25
N HIS A 301 4.35 18.10 15.54
CA HIS A 301 3.42 17.01 15.86
C HIS A 301 4.09 15.63 15.65
N GLY A 302 5.10 15.57 14.80
CA GLY A 302 5.79 14.34 14.40
C GLY A 302 5.07 13.57 13.30
N ALA A 303 4.18 14.22 12.58
CA ALA A 303 3.51 13.64 11.41
C ALA A 303 4.41 13.70 10.18
N MET A 304 4.18 12.76 9.27
CA MET A 304 4.75 12.74 7.92
C MET A 304 3.75 13.30 6.91
N ALA A 305 4.19 13.58 5.69
CA ALA A 305 3.35 14.09 4.61
C ALA A 305 3.52 13.29 3.33
N SER A 306 2.43 13.04 2.63
CA SER A 306 2.43 12.42 1.30
C SER A 306 1.69 13.34 0.34
N THR A 307 2.38 13.99 -0.61
CA THR A 307 1.82 15.09 -1.40
C THR A 307 1.69 14.74 -2.89
N PHE A 308 0.91 15.55 -3.60
CA PHE A 308 0.94 15.58 -5.06
C PHE A 308 2.10 16.43 -5.58
N ALA A 309 2.58 16.09 -6.75
CA ALA A 309 3.63 16.84 -7.39
C ALA A 309 3.08 18.00 -8.26
N ASP A 310 1.96 17.80 -8.98
CA ASP A 310 1.49 18.70 -10.05
C ASP A 310 -0.03 18.96 -10.07
N MET A 311 -0.78 18.62 -9.01
CA MET A 311 -2.23 18.85 -8.96
C MET A 311 -2.57 20.21 -8.38
N TRP A 312 -2.33 21.25 -9.16
CA TRP A 312 -2.55 22.63 -8.77
C TRP A 312 -3.88 23.18 -9.29
N GLY A 313 -4.67 23.81 -8.42
CA GLY A 313 -5.86 24.56 -8.82
C GLY A 313 -6.99 23.77 -9.48
N TYR A 314 -7.02 22.44 -9.37
CA TYR A 314 -8.04 21.61 -10.02
C TYR A 314 -9.41 21.67 -9.31
N LYS A 315 -9.46 22.21 -8.10
CA LYS A 315 -10.66 22.51 -7.33
C LYS A 315 -10.41 23.64 -6.32
N ALA A 316 -11.47 24.21 -5.74
CA ALA A 316 -11.35 25.42 -4.90
C ALA A 316 -10.38 25.25 -3.71
N GLU A 317 -10.44 24.12 -2.99
CA GLU A 317 -9.53 23.87 -1.86
C GLU A 317 -8.09 23.54 -2.27
N ALA A 318 -7.78 23.47 -3.56
CA ALA A 318 -6.44 23.24 -4.11
C ALA A 318 -5.84 24.50 -4.77
N TRP A 319 -6.45 25.68 -4.62
CA TRP A 319 -5.98 26.89 -5.31
C TRP A 319 -4.63 27.40 -4.82
N ASP A 320 -4.34 27.20 -3.54
CA ASP A 320 -3.06 27.59 -2.93
C ASP A 320 -1.98 26.52 -3.05
N ALA A 321 -2.22 25.46 -3.81
CA ALA A 321 -1.21 24.46 -4.11
C ALA A 321 -0.08 25.07 -4.96
N ILE A 322 1.16 24.80 -4.59
CA ILE A 322 2.36 25.33 -5.24
C ILE A 322 3.37 24.23 -5.55
N PRO A 323 4.18 24.37 -6.62
CA PRO A 323 5.16 23.37 -7.03
C PRO A 323 6.31 23.17 -6.03
N PHE A 324 6.50 24.10 -5.11
CA PHE A 324 7.56 24.09 -4.10
C PHE A 324 7.18 23.34 -2.82
N ASN A 325 5.92 22.96 -2.66
CA ASN A 325 5.35 22.43 -1.41
C ASN A 325 6.18 21.29 -0.81
N MET A 326 6.53 20.27 -1.62
CA MET A 326 7.31 19.13 -1.12
C MET A 326 8.70 19.53 -0.63
N ALA A 327 9.35 20.48 -1.31
CA ALA A 327 10.67 20.97 -0.93
C ALA A 327 10.62 21.78 0.36
N LEU A 328 9.65 22.69 0.48
CA LEU A 328 9.47 23.54 1.67
C LEU A 328 9.17 22.70 2.92
N MET A 329 8.28 21.72 2.82
CA MET A 329 8.01 20.80 3.94
C MET A 329 9.26 20.00 4.33
N SER A 330 9.99 19.47 3.34
CA SER A 330 11.21 18.70 3.59
C SER A 330 12.29 19.55 4.29
N GLN A 331 12.48 20.82 3.87
CA GLN A 331 13.42 21.75 4.53
C GLN A 331 13.07 22.05 5.97
N ARG A 332 11.80 21.89 6.38
CA ARG A 332 11.31 22.05 7.76
C ARG A 332 11.35 20.75 8.55
N GLY A 333 11.97 19.68 8.02
CA GLY A 333 12.16 18.41 8.70
C GLY A 333 10.98 17.44 8.62
N VAL A 334 9.94 17.74 7.83
CA VAL A 334 8.85 16.79 7.56
C VAL A 334 9.37 15.69 6.65
N VAL A 335 9.09 14.43 6.97
CA VAL A 335 9.32 13.30 6.07
C VAL A 335 8.25 13.31 4.99
N VAL A 336 8.63 13.71 3.77
CA VAL A 336 7.71 13.90 2.66
C VAL A 336 7.84 12.75 1.66
N SER A 337 6.71 12.21 1.19
CA SER A 337 6.62 11.35 0.01
C SER A 337 5.75 11.99 -1.07
N VAL A 338 5.85 11.45 -2.28
CA VAL A 338 4.93 11.73 -3.38
C VAL A 338 4.03 10.53 -3.57
N ASN A 339 2.74 10.76 -3.81
CA ASN A 339 1.76 9.71 -4.09
C ASN A 339 1.04 9.96 -5.41
N SER A 340 0.44 8.91 -5.94
CA SER A 340 -0.27 8.98 -7.22
C SER A 340 -1.72 9.42 -7.09
N ASP A 341 -2.44 8.88 -6.13
CA ASP A 341 -3.91 8.97 -6.03
C ASP A 341 -4.62 8.67 -7.37
N SER A 342 -3.99 7.85 -8.21
CA SER A 342 -4.42 7.65 -9.60
C SER A 342 -3.83 6.40 -10.23
N ASP A 343 -4.69 5.63 -10.91
CA ASP A 343 -4.32 4.47 -11.74
C ASP A 343 -3.38 4.82 -12.90
N GLU A 344 -3.38 6.08 -13.33
CA GLU A 344 -2.53 6.57 -14.40
C GLU A 344 -1.17 7.08 -13.88
N ARG A 345 -1.17 7.85 -12.79
CA ARG A 345 0.04 8.47 -12.25
C ARG A 345 0.95 7.47 -11.55
N ILE A 346 0.41 6.39 -11.00
CA ILE A 346 1.20 5.36 -10.30
C ILE A 346 2.35 4.84 -11.17
N ARG A 347 2.19 4.75 -12.48
CA ARG A 347 3.22 4.25 -13.41
C ARG A 347 4.34 5.24 -13.72
N ARG A 348 4.24 6.50 -13.29
CA ARG A 348 5.24 7.55 -13.51
C ARG A 348 5.65 8.28 -12.23
N LEU A 349 5.47 7.63 -11.09
CA LEU A 349 5.73 8.20 -9.77
C LEU A 349 7.16 8.77 -9.64
N TYR A 350 8.16 8.16 -10.29
CA TYR A 350 9.53 8.68 -10.34
C TYR A 350 9.63 10.05 -11.01
N GLN A 351 8.83 10.31 -12.06
CA GLN A 351 8.81 11.63 -12.73
C GLN A 351 8.17 12.69 -11.84
N GLU A 352 7.12 12.32 -11.09
CA GLU A 352 6.47 13.20 -10.12
C GLU A 352 7.48 13.65 -9.03
N ALA A 353 8.33 12.76 -8.54
CA ALA A 353 9.40 13.14 -7.60
C ALA A 353 10.43 14.10 -8.20
N GLY A 354 10.70 14.01 -9.51
CA GLY A 354 11.60 14.92 -10.25
C GLY A 354 11.12 16.37 -10.24
N ILE A 355 9.83 16.64 -10.03
CA ILE A 355 9.27 17.98 -9.90
C ILE A 355 9.89 18.72 -8.69
N GLY A 356 10.17 18.02 -7.61
CA GLY A 356 10.87 18.58 -6.44
C GLY A 356 12.27 19.10 -6.76
N VAL A 357 13.00 18.40 -7.63
CA VAL A 357 14.31 18.87 -8.11
C VAL A 357 14.14 20.10 -8.99
N ARG A 358 13.23 20.04 -9.97
CA ARG A 358 13.06 21.09 -10.97
C ARG A 358 12.58 22.42 -10.39
N TYR A 359 11.58 22.38 -9.53
CA TYR A 359 10.97 23.59 -8.98
C TYR A 359 11.47 23.91 -7.57
N GLY A 360 11.68 22.91 -6.73
CA GLY A 360 12.08 23.07 -5.32
C GLY A 360 13.60 23.10 -5.11
N ASN A 361 14.40 22.92 -6.16
CA ASN A 361 15.86 22.80 -6.09
C ASN A 361 16.32 21.74 -5.04
N MET A 362 15.56 20.66 -4.94
CA MET A 362 15.88 19.58 -4.01
C MET A 362 17.11 18.80 -4.49
N PRO A 363 17.98 18.33 -3.58
CA PRO A 363 18.98 17.35 -3.95
C PRO A 363 18.32 16.10 -4.55
N VAL A 364 18.91 15.58 -5.63
CA VAL A 364 18.37 14.42 -6.39
C VAL A 364 18.06 13.23 -5.46
N ASN A 365 19.00 12.90 -4.55
CA ASN A 365 18.79 11.78 -3.62
C ASN A 365 17.59 12.01 -2.65
N GLU A 366 17.38 13.25 -2.20
CA GLU A 366 16.23 13.58 -1.36
C GLU A 366 14.90 13.44 -2.13
N ALA A 367 14.87 13.83 -3.40
CA ALA A 367 13.71 13.63 -4.24
C ALA A 367 13.45 12.14 -4.52
N LEU A 368 14.48 11.32 -4.74
CA LEU A 368 14.34 9.87 -4.89
C LEU A 368 13.86 9.18 -3.61
N LYS A 369 14.23 9.69 -2.43
CA LYS A 369 13.68 9.20 -1.15
C LYS A 369 12.16 9.36 -1.07
N MET A 370 11.58 10.35 -1.75
CA MET A 370 10.14 10.61 -1.71
C MET A 370 9.28 9.52 -2.37
N VAL A 371 9.89 8.66 -3.17
CA VAL A 371 9.21 7.52 -3.81
C VAL A 371 9.82 6.18 -3.43
N THR A 372 10.70 6.15 -2.44
CA THR A 372 11.39 4.93 -1.96
C THR A 372 11.39 4.83 -0.44
N LEU A 373 12.37 5.45 0.24
CA LEU A 373 12.57 5.35 1.68
C LEU A 373 11.48 6.06 2.50
N ASN A 374 11.04 7.25 2.06
CA ASN A 374 10.07 8.01 2.83
C ASN A 374 8.69 7.33 2.88
N PRO A 375 8.10 6.87 1.75
CA PRO A 375 6.89 6.08 1.82
C PRO A 375 7.09 4.75 2.56
N ALA A 376 8.28 4.11 2.49
CA ALA A 376 8.56 2.93 3.29
C ALA A 376 8.46 3.20 4.80
N LYS A 377 8.95 4.37 5.28
CA LYS A 377 8.79 4.80 6.68
C LYS A 377 7.31 5.05 7.04
N GLN A 378 6.55 5.69 6.15
CA GLN A 378 5.12 5.95 6.35
C GLN A 378 4.30 4.67 6.50
N LEU A 379 4.73 3.60 5.85
CA LEU A 379 4.08 2.29 5.87
C LEU A 379 4.67 1.32 6.91
N GLY A 380 5.77 1.71 7.60
CA GLY A 380 6.46 0.87 8.58
C GLY A 380 7.25 -0.29 7.98
N VAL A 381 7.67 -0.18 6.72
CA VAL A 381 8.38 -1.23 5.98
C VAL A 381 9.81 -0.86 5.60
N ASP A 382 10.33 0.25 6.13
CA ASP A 382 11.65 0.79 5.82
C ASP A 382 12.82 -0.11 6.24
N LYS A 383 12.60 -1.04 7.17
CA LYS A 383 13.57 -2.09 7.50
C LYS A 383 13.64 -3.20 6.45
N MET A 384 12.61 -3.30 5.60
CA MET A 384 12.48 -4.36 4.59
C MET A 384 12.75 -3.87 3.17
N VAL A 385 12.37 -2.62 2.84
CA VAL A 385 12.48 -2.03 1.49
C VAL A 385 12.89 -0.56 1.54
N GLY A 386 12.89 0.13 0.40
CA GLY A 386 13.12 1.59 0.30
C GLY A 386 14.58 1.99 0.14
N THR A 387 15.53 1.08 0.34
CA THR A 387 16.96 1.26 0.05
C THR A 387 17.55 -0.04 -0.48
N LEU A 388 18.67 0.01 -1.22
CA LEU A 388 19.40 -1.18 -1.67
C LEU A 388 20.52 -1.50 -0.67
N GLU A 389 20.18 -2.31 0.33
CA GLU A 389 21.08 -2.77 1.38
C GLU A 389 20.94 -4.27 1.61
N THR A 390 22.04 -4.90 2.00
CA THR A 390 22.05 -6.33 2.35
C THR A 390 21.05 -6.64 3.45
N GLY A 391 20.28 -7.71 3.27
CA GLY A 391 19.21 -8.16 4.17
C GLY A 391 17.82 -7.65 3.83
N LYS A 392 17.70 -6.59 3.03
CA LYS A 392 16.41 -6.09 2.54
C LYS A 392 15.84 -6.97 1.43
N ASP A 393 14.57 -6.80 1.14
CA ASP A 393 13.90 -7.50 0.07
C ASP A 393 14.46 -7.09 -1.29
N GLY A 394 14.50 -8.03 -2.22
CA GLY A 394 14.92 -7.81 -3.59
C GLY A 394 13.84 -7.10 -4.41
N ASP A 395 13.36 -5.94 -3.91
CA ASP A 395 12.39 -5.07 -4.57
C ASP A 395 13.18 -3.97 -5.30
N ILE A 396 13.29 -4.09 -6.63
CA ILE A 396 14.24 -3.35 -7.45
C ILE A 396 13.57 -2.86 -8.73
N ALA A 397 13.84 -1.61 -9.11
CA ALA A 397 13.52 -1.05 -10.41
C ALA A 397 14.80 -0.79 -11.22
N VAL A 398 14.81 -1.19 -12.49
CA VAL A 398 15.90 -0.98 -13.43
C VAL A 398 15.44 -0.04 -14.53
N PHE A 399 16.16 1.04 -14.74
CA PHE A 399 15.84 2.10 -15.70
C PHE A 399 16.86 2.17 -16.84
N SER A 400 16.39 2.56 -18.05
CA SER A 400 17.23 2.76 -19.25
C SER A 400 18.15 3.97 -19.14
N ALA A 401 17.81 4.95 -18.30
CA ALA A 401 18.54 6.18 -18.02
C ALA A 401 18.33 6.58 -16.55
N HIS A 402 18.95 7.70 -16.11
CA HIS A 402 18.67 8.22 -14.76
C HIS A 402 17.16 8.46 -14.59
N PRO A 403 16.51 8.05 -13.47
CA PRO A 403 15.05 8.08 -13.29
C PRO A 403 14.41 9.45 -13.59
N PHE A 404 15.14 10.54 -13.40
CA PHE A 404 14.65 11.89 -13.71
C PHE A 404 14.97 12.37 -15.12
N ALA A 405 15.61 11.56 -15.96
CA ALA A 405 15.78 11.90 -17.37
C ALA A 405 14.43 11.79 -18.10
N PRO A 406 14.12 12.71 -19.03
CA PRO A 406 12.82 12.71 -19.71
C PRO A 406 12.51 11.46 -20.52
N ASP A 407 13.54 10.77 -21.00
CA ASP A 407 13.49 9.54 -21.78
C ASP A 407 13.69 8.26 -20.94
N ALA A 408 13.80 8.39 -19.62
CA ALA A 408 13.95 7.26 -18.73
C ALA A 408 12.72 6.33 -18.79
N MET A 409 12.98 5.06 -19.02
CA MET A 409 11.96 4.01 -19.01
C MET A 409 12.36 2.88 -18.07
N VAL A 410 11.40 2.30 -17.39
CA VAL A 410 11.61 1.09 -16.59
C VAL A 410 11.83 -0.09 -17.52
N GLU A 411 12.95 -0.77 -17.39
CA GLU A 411 13.30 -1.96 -18.15
C GLU A 411 12.87 -3.25 -17.43
N TYR A 412 13.11 -3.29 -16.10
CA TYR A 412 12.71 -4.40 -15.24
C TYR A 412 12.13 -3.88 -13.94
N THR A 413 11.10 -4.60 -13.43
CA THR A 413 10.64 -4.46 -12.05
C THR A 413 10.68 -5.83 -11.38
N ILE A 414 11.40 -5.87 -10.28
CA ILE A 414 11.66 -7.05 -9.48
C ILE A 414 10.99 -6.89 -8.13
N VAL A 415 10.20 -7.88 -7.72
CA VAL A 415 9.54 -7.94 -6.40
C VAL A 415 9.93 -9.25 -5.73
N ASP A 416 10.44 -9.18 -4.51
CA ASP A 416 10.96 -10.34 -3.77
C ASP A 416 11.95 -11.19 -4.61
N GLY A 417 12.80 -10.51 -5.40
CA GLY A 417 13.79 -11.16 -6.26
C GLY A 417 13.23 -11.81 -7.54
N LYS A 418 11.93 -11.69 -7.81
CA LYS A 418 11.30 -12.18 -9.04
C LYS A 418 11.10 -11.04 -10.03
N VAL A 419 11.51 -11.24 -11.27
CA VAL A 419 11.20 -10.32 -12.38
C VAL A 419 9.72 -10.47 -12.69
N LEU A 420 8.93 -9.45 -12.36
CA LEU A 420 7.48 -9.40 -12.62
C LEU A 420 7.10 -8.49 -13.79
N PHE A 421 8.03 -7.64 -14.23
CA PHE A 421 7.92 -6.85 -15.45
C PHE A 421 9.26 -6.83 -16.17
N GLU A 422 9.22 -7.11 -17.46
CA GLU A 422 10.34 -6.97 -18.41
C GLU A 422 9.82 -6.28 -19.67
N ARG A 423 10.36 -5.11 -20.00
CA ARG A 423 9.86 -4.26 -21.10
C ARG A 423 9.98 -4.94 -22.45
N ALA A 424 11.06 -5.64 -22.70
CA ALA A 424 11.29 -6.33 -23.96
C ALA A 424 10.21 -7.39 -24.23
N GLU A 425 9.82 -8.16 -23.20
CA GLU A 425 8.74 -9.15 -23.27
C GLU A 425 7.37 -8.48 -23.49
N ALA A 426 7.05 -7.44 -22.70
CA ALA A 426 5.79 -6.68 -22.84
C ALA A 426 5.63 -6.08 -24.24
N ASN A 427 6.69 -5.53 -24.82
CA ASN A 427 6.68 -5.00 -26.18
C ASN A 427 6.47 -6.10 -27.25
N THR A 428 6.98 -7.29 -27.02
CA THR A 428 6.79 -8.45 -27.90
C THR A 428 5.35 -8.93 -27.88
N LEU A 429 4.76 -9.06 -26.67
CA LEU A 429 3.35 -9.42 -26.50
C LEU A 429 2.40 -8.42 -27.16
N ARG A 430 2.68 -7.12 -27.01
CA ARG A 430 1.91 -6.07 -27.69
C ARG A 430 1.96 -6.20 -29.21
N LYS A 431 3.13 -6.42 -29.80
CA LYS A 431 3.27 -6.62 -31.26
C LYS A 431 2.54 -7.86 -31.78
N ILE A 432 2.42 -8.90 -30.95
CA ILE A 432 1.64 -10.09 -31.29
C ILE A 432 0.14 -9.77 -31.26
N ALA A 433 -0.33 -9.10 -30.21
CA ALA A 433 -1.73 -8.68 -30.08
C ALA A 433 -2.17 -7.76 -31.23
N ASP A 434 -1.34 -6.78 -31.60
CA ASP A 434 -1.61 -5.85 -32.71
C ASP A 434 -1.72 -6.55 -34.08
N LYS A 435 -1.12 -7.74 -34.25
CA LYS A 435 -1.15 -8.53 -35.47
C LYS A 435 -2.30 -9.55 -35.50
N THR A 436 -2.99 -9.79 -34.40
CA THR A 436 -4.08 -10.76 -34.31
C THR A 436 -5.37 -10.11 -34.82
N PRO A 437 -6.03 -10.61 -35.88
CA PRO A 437 -7.30 -10.10 -36.37
C PRO A 437 -8.37 -10.19 -35.25
N GLY A 438 -9.00 -9.08 -34.91
CA GLY A 438 -10.05 -9.02 -33.89
C GLY A 438 -9.59 -8.56 -32.48
N GLY A 439 -8.34 -8.21 -32.30
CA GLY A 439 -7.88 -7.56 -31.07
C GLY A 439 -8.51 -6.17 -30.92
N THR A 440 -9.46 -6.03 -30.02
CA THR A 440 -10.01 -4.72 -29.62
C THR A 440 -8.91 -3.86 -29.02
N ARG A 441 -8.79 -2.64 -29.51
CA ARG A 441 -7.88 -1.61 -28.97
C ARG A 441 -8.32 -1.12 -27.61
#